data_071f5be573609c08b65892b1f2edbd33
#
_entry.id   071f5be573609c08b65892b1f2edbd33
#
_cell.length_a   1.000
_cell.length_b   1.000
_cell.length_c   1.000
_cell.angle_alpha   90.00
_cell.angle_beta   90.00
_cell.angle_gamma   90.00
#
_symmetry.space_group_name_H-M   'P 1'
#
loop_
_entity.id
_entity.type
_entity.pdbx_description
1 polymer ?
#
loop_
_entity_poly.entity_id
_entity_poly.type
_entity_poly.pdbx_seq_one_letter_code
_entity_poly.pdbx_strand_id
1 'polypeptide(L)'
;MKVLINVFLLLSLLSMKVVAQDTGTPSVFKTDIATYLTAMNQEQWDTVIDMMYPKFFTLGSKEQLRQSFAQVTEMGMKVTTQLNAVEKISPVVLTSNEQFHKIDYRATVKVKMSGIMLENKEQMKKQLQSIYGDKQVKYNAPKHEFIIANAKKSMLAIAPTYSNLWKYLDLNAQQEQVLLRIISKEVLLQLH
;
A
#
# COMPACT_ATOMS: atom_id res chain seq x y z
N MET A 1 18.33 71.89 -15.97
CA MET A 1 19.16 70.73 -15.66
C MET A 1 18.34 69.80 -14.79
N LYS A 2 17.74 68.76 -15.39
CA LYS A 2 16.87 67.80 -14.71
C LYS A 2 17.71 66.55 -14.40
N VAL A 3 17.93 66.28 -13.10
CA VAL A 3 18.57 65.05 -12.66
C VAL A 3 17.48 64.03 -12.49
N LEU A 4 17.44 63.01 -13.39
CA LEU A 4 16.62 61.83 -13.27
C LEU A 4 17.32 60.89 -12.27
N ILE A 5 16.74 60.73 -11.10
CA ILE A 5 17.13 59.66 -10.16
C ILE A 5 16.37 58.40 -10.56
N ASN A 6 17.08 57.48 -11.23
CA ASN A 6 16.58 56.11 -11.45
C ASN A 6 16.66 55.33 -10.16
N VAL A 7 15.52 55.18 -9.50
CA VAL A 7 15.35 54.21 -8.40
C VAL A 7 15.15 52.87 -9.05
N PHE A 8 16.22 52.09 -9.15
CA PHE A 8 16.18 50.69 -9.51
C PHE A 8 15.65 49.89 -8.33
N LEU A 9 14.35 49.64 -8.34
CA LEU A 9 13.71 48.80 -7.33
C LEU A 9 14.14 47.34 -7.62
N LEU A 10 15.15 46.89 -6.86
CA LEU A 10 15.63 45.51 -6.90
C LEU A 10 14.56 44.63 -6.24
N LEU A 11 13.61 44.15 -7.01
CA LEU A 11 12.66 43.13 -6.55
C LEU A 11 13.45 41.82 -6.45
N SER A 12 14.07 41.60 -5.28
CA SER A 12 14.60 40.31 -4.91
C SER A 12 13.42 39.34 -4.74
N LEU A 13 13.10 38.62 -5.78
CA LEU A 13 12.31 37.41 -5.70
C LEU A 13 13.04 36.44 -4.77
N LEU A 14 12.71 36.52 -3.48
CA LEU A 14 12.95 35.43 -2.55
C LEU A 14 12.13 34.23 -3.05
N SER A 15 12.76 33.45 -3.92
CA SER A 15 12.34 32.10 -4.16
C SER A 15 12.47 31.37 -2.82
N MET A 16 11.41 31.41 -2.02
CA MET A 16 11.26 30.45 -0.92
C MET A 16 11.26 29.08 -1.57
N LYS A 17 12.46 28.48 -1.63
CA LYS A 17 12.52 27.03 -1.72
C LYS A 17 11.80 26.56 -0.46
N VAL A 18 10.55 26.13 -0.64
CA VAL A 18 9.90 25.26 0.34
C VAL A 18 10.79 24.02 0.34
N VAL A 19 11.78 24.02 1.23
CA VAL A 19 12.44 22.80 1.64
C VAL A 19 11.32 22.05 2.33
N ALA A 20 10.70 21.12 1.58
CA ALA A 20 9.87 20.10 2.19
C ALA A 20 10.79 19.49 3.24
N GLN A 21 10.57 19.83 4.51
CA GLN A 21 11.20 19.14 5.60
C GLN A 21 10.81 17.69 5.44
N ASP A 22 11.81 16.87 5.12
CA ASP A 22 11.71 15.43 5.13
C ASP A 22 11.53 14.98 6.58
N THR A 23 10.31 15.17 7.07
CA THR A 23 9.92 14.91 8.45
C THR A 23 9.71 13.41 8.63
N GLY A 24 10.78 12.60 8.58
CA GLY A 24 10.71 11.20 9.03
C GLY A 24 9.67 10.29 8.35
N THR A 25 8.85 10.85 7.46
CA THR A 25 7.74 10.19 6.78
C THR A 25 8.15 8.89 6.05
N PRO A 26 9.29 8.83 5.33
CA PRO A 26 9.73 7.59 4.69
C PRO A 26 10.03 6.47 5.68
N SER A 27 10.60 6.78 6.85
CA SER A 27 10.93 5.79 7.87
C SER A 27 9.69 5.26 8.57
N VAL A 28 8.70 6.11 8.82
CA VAL A 28 7.41 5.72 9.42
C VAL A 28 6.69 4.74 8.51
N PHE A 29 6.53 5.04 7.23
CA PHE A 29 5.85 4.14 6.30
C PHE A 29 6.54 2.80 6.15
N LYS A 30 7.87 2.77 6.13
CA LYS A 30 8.62 1.50 6.10
C LYS A 30 8.33 0.67 7.36
N THR A 31 8.34 1.29 8.53
CA THR A 31 8.05 0.62 9.80
C THR A 31 6.62 0.12 9.86
N ASP A 32 5.66 0.95 9.47
CA ASP A 32 4.25 0.60 9.50
C ASP A 32 3.92 -0.54 8.52
N ILE A 33 4.44 -0.50 7.30
CA ILE A 33 4.27 -1.60 6.33
C ILE A 33 4.88 -2.88 6.87
N ALA A 34 6.08 -2.83 7.45
CA ALA A 34 6.70 -4.01 8.04
C ALA A 34 5.86 -4.57 9.20
N THR A 35 5.32 -3.71 10.05
CA THR A 35 4.42 -4.08 11.17
C THR A 35 3.13 -4.71 10.63
N TYR A 36 2.49 -4.07 9.65
CA TYR A 36 1.27 -4.58 9.00
C TYR A 36 1.49 -5.97 8.39
N LEU A 37 2.56 -6.14 7.61
CA LEU A 37 2.88 -7.42 6.98
C LEU A 37 3.25 -8.49 8.01
N THR A 38 3.92 -8.12 9.09
CA THR A 38 4.22 -9.04 10.21
C THR A 38 2.95 -9.50 10.88
N ALA A 39 2.05 -8.58 11.20
CA ALA A 39 0.74 -8.89 11.79
C ALA A 39 -0.08 -9.81 10.87
N MET A 40 -0.11 -9.54 9.56
CA MET A 40 -0.74 -10.42 8.56
C MET A 40 -0.14 -11.84 8.57
N ASN A 41 1.19 -11.96 8.58
CA ASN A 41 1.89 -13.24 8.58
C ASN A 41 1.64 -14.06 9.85
N GLN A 42 1.41 -13.37 10.97
CA GLN A 42 1.16 -13.95 12.29
C GLN A 42 -0.34 -14.10 12.61
N GLU A 43 -1.21 -13.75 11.65
CA GLU A 43 -2.67 -13.83 11.79
C GLU A 43 -3.20 -12.97 12.97
N GLN A 44 -2.50 -11.88 13.29
CA GLN A 44 -2.88 -10.89 14.29
C GLN A 44 -3.93 -9.94 13.73
N TRP A 45 -5.12 -10.47 13.47
CA TRP A 45 -6.17 -9.78 12.71
C TRP A 45 -6.63 -8.47 13.33
N ASP A 46 -6.63 -8.36 14.66
CA ASP A 46 -6.99 -7.11 15.33
C ASP A 46 -5.99 -6.00 15.01
N THR A 47 -4.69 -6.30 15.05
CA THR A 47 -3.64 -5.35 14.67
C THR A 47 -3.78 -4.94 13.21
N VAL A 48 -4.02 -5.89 12.30
CA VAL A 48 -4.24 -5.62 10.88
C VAL A 48 -5.43 -4.68 10.69
N ILE A 49 -6.57 -5.01 11.31
CA ILE A 49 -7.83 -4.25 11.21
C ILE A 49 -7.66 -2.84 11.78
N ASP A 50 -6.93 -2.69 12.88
CA ASP A 50 -6.69 -1.38 13.49
C ASP A 50 -5.78 -0.50 12.65
N MET A 51 -4.89 -1.09 11.84
CA MET A 51 -4.08 -0.35 10.87
C MET A 51 -4.83 -0.02 9.58
N MET A 52 -5.95 -0.66 9.28
CA MET A 52 -6.71 -0.42 8.07
C MET A 52 -7.47 0.91 8.11
N TYR A 53 -7.69 1.49 6.92
CA TYR A 53 -8.47 2.71 6.75
C TYR A 53 -9.94 2.51 7.15
N PRO A 54 -10.48 3.30 8.10
CA PRO A 54 -11.80 3.03 8.70
C PRO A 54 -12.95 3.01 7.71
N LYS A 55 -12.92 3.85 6.64
CA LYS A 55 -13.99 3.84 5.63
C LYS A 55 -14.08 2.51 4.86
N PHE A 56 -13.03 1.68 4.88
CA PHE A 56 -13.12 0.34 4.30
C PHE A 56 -14.23 -0.48 4.95
N PHE A 57 -14.46 -0.29 6.25
CA PHE A 57 -15.50 -1.01 7.00
C PHE A 57 -16.93 -0.53 6.73
N THR A 58 -17.12 0.47 5.87
CA THR A 58 -18.46 0.80 5.33
C THR A 58 -18.88 -0.16 4.21
N LEU A 59 -17.93 -0.93 3.65
CA LEU A 59 -18.17 -1.90 2.58
C LEU A 59 -18.43 -3.31 3.11
N GLY A 60 -17.98 -3.60 4.32
CA GLY A 60 -18.15 -4.87 5.01
C GLY A 60 -17.65 -4.77 6.44
N SER A 61 -18.24 -5.53 7.35
CA SER A 61 -17.88 -5.43 8.78
C SER A 61 -16.47 -5.99 9.05
N LYS A 62 -15.87 -5.53 10.16
CA LYS A 62 -14.60 -6.08 10.68
C LYS A 62 -14.69 -7.60 10.90
N GLU A 63 -15.84 -8.06 11.36
CA GLU A 63 -16.09 -9.48 11.63
C GLU A 63 -16.13 -10.30 10.33
N GLN A 64 -16.80 -9.80 9.29
CA GLN A 64 -16.81 -10.43 7.96
C GLN A 64 -15.39 -10.54 7.40
N LEU A 65 -14.56 -9.53 7.63
CA LEU A 65 -13.16 -9.58 7.18
C LEU A 65 -12.36 -10.64 7.94
N ARG A 66 -12.52 -10.75 9.28
CA ARG A 66 -11.89 -11.82 10.07
C ARG A 66 -12.32 -13.21 9.58
N GLN A 67 -13.61 -13.40 9.37
CA GLN A 67 -14.14 -14.67 8.86
C GLN A 67 -13.56 -15.01 7.47
N SER A 68 -13.43 -14.03 6.58
CA SER A 68 -12.82 -14.22 5.27
C SER A 68 -11.36 -14.69 5.38
N PHE A 69 -10.57 -14.10 6.28
CA PHE A 69 -9.19 -14.54 6.51
C PHE A 69 -9.12 -15.95 7.10
N ALA A 70 -9.98 -16.26 8.08
CA ALA A 70 -10.06 -17.61 8.66
C ALA A 70 -10.40 -18.65 7.59
N GLN A 71 -11.38 -18.40 6.74
CA GLN A 71 -11.77 -19.30 5.65
C GLN A 71 -10.62 -19.61 4.69
N VAL A 72 -9.80 -18.62 4.32
CA VAL A 72 -8.64 -18.82 3.48
C VAL A 72 -7.66 -19.81 4.10
N THR A 73 -7.40 -19.66 5.41
CA THR A 73 -6.53 -20.58 6.16
C THR A 73 -7.13 -21.97 6.28
N GLU A 74 -8.44 -22.08 6.59
CA GLU A 74 -9.17 -23.35 6.69
C GLU A 74 -9.20 -24.12 5.35
N MET A 75 -9.29 -23.41 4.22
CA MET A 75 -9.19 -24.03 2.90
C MET A 75 -7.78 -24.59 2.61
N GLY A 76 -6.81 -24.35 3.47
CA GLY A 76 -5.44 -24.84 3.34
C GLY A 76 -4.51 -23.90 2.56
N MET A 77 -4.82 -22.61 2.50
CA MET A 77 -3.94 -21.60 1.90
C MET A 77 -3.38 -20.67 2.97
N LYS A 78 -2.05 -20.55 3.02
CA LYS A 78 -1.35 -19.57 3.86
C LYS A 78 -0.49 -18.65 3.01
N VAL A 79 -0.79 -17.37 3.06
CA VAL A 79 -0.01 -16.33 2.38
C VAL A 79 0.89 -15.64 3.40
N THR A 80 2.18 -15.54 3.07
CA THR A 80 3.12 -14.74 3.85
C THR A 80 3.83 -13.74 2.95
N THR A 81 4.02 -12.53 3.46
CA THR A 81 4.62 -11.43 2.71
C THR A 81 5.76 -10.82 3.51
N GLN A 82 6.95 -10.74 2.93
CA GLN A 82 8.12 -10.11 3.53
C GLN A 82 8.46 -8.85 2.76
N LEU A 83 8.52 -7.72 3.44
CA LEU A 83 8.97 -6.46 2.86
C LEU A 83 10.45 -6.56 2.45
N ASN A 84 10.75 -6.29 1.18
CA ASN A 84 12.12 -6.22 0.69
C ASN A 84 12.63 -4.77 0.69
N ALA A 85 11.86 -3.84 0.09
CA ALA A 85 12.20 -2.43 0.05
C ALA A 85 10.95 -1.57 -0.20
N VAL A 86 10.94 -0.37 0.34
CA VAL A 86 10.06 0.73 -0.12
C VAL A 86 10.79 1.40 -1.29
N GLU A 87 10.14 1.48 -2.46
CA GLU A 87 10.75 2.02 -3.68
C GLU A 87 10.42 3.48 -3.91
N LYS A 88 9.16 3.84 -3.66
CA LYS A 88 8.67 5.18 -3.95
C LYS A 88 7.54 5.55 -2.98
N ILE A 89 7.53 6.80 -2.55
CA ILE A 89 6.42 7.43 -1.86
C ILE A 89 5.98 8.60 -2.74
N SER A 90 4.70 8.66 -3.08
CA SER A 90 4.17 9.78 -3.87
C SER A 90 4.27 11.09 -3.10
N PRO A 91 4.26 12.24 -3.77
CA PRO A 91 3.88 13.49 -3.12
C PRO A 91 2.56 13.33 -2.38
N VAL A 92 2.36 14.15 -1.34
CA VAL A 92 1.10 14.17 -0.60
C VAL A 92 -0.01 14.71 -1.48
N VAL A 93 -1.15 14.03 -1.48
CA VAL A 93 -2.41 14.55 -2.03
C VAL A 93 -3.28 14.99 -0.86
N LEU A 94 -3.68 16.25 -0.85
CA LEU A 94 -4.49 16.84 0.21
C LEU A 94 -5.93 17.02 -0.24
N THR A 95 -6.86 16.71 0.65
CA THR A 95 -8.26 17.12 0.58
C THR A 95 -8.58 18.03 1.77
N SER A 96 -9.82 18.45 1.90
CA SER A 96 -10.25 19.26 3.06
C SER A 96 -10.04 18.56 4.40
N ASN A 97 -10.15 17.22 4.43
CA ASN A 97 -10.20 16.45 5.68
C ASN A 97 -9.12 15.39 5.79
N GLU A 98 -8.50 14.99 4.69
CA GLU A 98 -7.59 13.84 4.64
C GLU A 98 -6.39 14.14 3.76
N GLN A 99 -5.29 13.47 4.05
CA GLN A 99 -4.06 13.45 3.27
C GLN A 99 -3.72 12.02 2.87
N PHE A 100 -3.14 11.89 1.69
CA PHE A 100 -2.89 10.60 1.05
C PHE A 100 -1.48 10.53 0.51
N HIS A 101 -0.84 9.36 0.71
CA HIS A 101 0.36 8.97 -0.02
C HIS A 101 0.12 7.61 -0.66
N LYS A 102 0.64 7.43 -1.87
CA LYS A 102 0.84 6.11 -2.45
C LYS A 102 2.25 5.65 -2.13
N ILE A 103 2.37 4.44 -1.65
CA ILE A 103 3.64 3.82 -1.31
C ILE A 103 3.83 2.61 -2.19
N ASP A 104 4.81 2.67 -3.09
CA ASP A 104 5.20 1.52 -3.91
C ASP A 104 6.35 0.78 -3.22
N TYR A 105 6.22 -0.53 -3.10
CA TYR A 105 7.20 -1.36 -2.42
C TYR A 105 7.41 -2.71 -3.11
N ARG A 106 8.53 -3.35 -2.80
CA ARG A 106 8.85 -4.72 -3.19
C ARG A 106 8.68 -5.64 -2.01
N ALA A 107 8.13 -6.81 -2.29
CA ALA A 107 7.97 -7.85 -1.29
C ALA A 107 8.24 -9.23 -1.88
N THR A 108 8.67 -10.15 -1.04
CA THR A 108 8.64 -11.57 -1.35
C THR A 108 7.34 -12.15 -0.82
N VAL A 109 6.51 -12.66 -1.72
CA VAL A 109 5.24 -13.30 -1.38
C VAL A 109 5.39 -14.80 -1.49
N LYS A 110 4.95 -15.52 -0.47
CA LYS A 110 4.89 -16.99 -0.46
C LYS A 110 3.44 -17.41 -0.26
N VAL A 111 2.98 -18.32 -1.10
CA VAL A 111 1.65 -18.92 -1.01
C VAL A 111 1.82 -20.42 -0.78
N LYS A 112 1.71 -20.83 0.48
CA LYS A 112 1.74 -22.24 0.88
C LYS A 112 0.36 -22.85 0.73
N MET A 113 0.30 -24.06 0.19
CA MET A 113 -0.93 -24.80 -0.01
C MET A 113 -0.90 -26.11 0.74
N SER A 114 -2.07 -26.55 1.23
CA SER A 114 -2.31 -27.85 1.86
C SER A 114 -3.74 -28.31 1.56
N GLY A 115 -4.03 -29.56 1.87
CA GLY A 115 -5.38 -30.10 1.71
C GLY A 115 -5.91 -29.93 0.28
N ILE A 116 -7.16 -29.52 0.17
CA ILE A 116 -7.89 -29.37 -1.10
C ILE A 116 -7.25 -28.33 -2.04
N MET A 117 -6.49 -27.37 -1.50
CA MET A 117 -5.81 -26.37 -2.34
C MET A 117 -4.69 -26.96 -3.20
N LEU A 118 -4.12 -28.10 -2.81
CA LEU A 118 -3.11 -28.79 -3.63
C LEU A 118 -3.70 -29.34 -4.94
N GLU A 119 -4.96 -29.74 -4.93
CA GLU A 119 -5.66 -30.21 -6.13
C GLU A 119 -5.84 -29.10 -7.14
N ASN A 120 -5.95 -27.85 -6.66
CA ASN A 120 -6.11 -26.65 -7.48
C ASN A 120 -4.79 -25.96 -7.83
N LYS A 121 -3.64 -26.61 -7.62
CA LYS A 121 -2.30 -26.03 -7.79
C LYS A 121 -2.08 -25.37 -9.16
N GLU A 122 -2.49 -26.02 -10.24
CA GLU A 122 -2.28 -25.49 -11.60
C GLU A 122 -3.15 -24.25 -11.87
N GLN A 123 -4.36 -24.21 -11.32
CA GLN A 123 -5.20 -23.01 -11.41
C GLN A 123 -4.60 -21.86 -10.61
N MET A 124 -4.13 -22.13 -9.39
CA MET A 124 -3.44 -21.14 -8.56
C MET A 124 -2.20 -20.59 -9.26
N LYS A 125 -1.39 -21.47 -9.87
CA LYS A 125 -0.23 -21.07 -10.65
C LYS A 125 -0.59 -20.08 -11.75
N LYS A 126 -1.61 -20.38 -12.56
CA LYS A 126 -2.08 -19.49 -13.63
C LYS A 126 -2.54 -18.14 -13.10
N GLN A 127 -3.27 -18.12 -11.98
CA GLN A 127 -3.71 -16.88 -11.34
C GLN A 127 -2.52 -16.03 -10.86
N LEU A 128 -1.57 -16.64 -10.18
CA LEU A 128 -0.37 -15.93 -9.73
C LEU A 128 0.46 -15.41 -10.91
N GLN A 129 0.59 -16.20 -11.97
CA GLN A 129 1.29 -15.80 -13.18
C GLN A 129 0.60 -14.65 -13.91
N SER A 130 -0.73 -14.60 -13.92
CA SER A 130 -1.47 -13.48 -14.52
C SER A 130 -1.28 -12.16 -13.74
N ILE A 131 -1.06 -12.26 -12.42
CA ILE A 131 -0.87 -11.08 -11.54
C ILE A 131 0.58 -10.61 -11.56
N TYR A 132 1.54 -11.53 -11.45
CA TYR A 132 2.95 -11.21 -11.22
C TYR A 132 3.86 -11.46 -12.42
N GLY A 133 3.35 -12.13 -13.46
CA GLY A 133 4.12 -12.56 -14.62
C GLY A 133 4.77 -13.94 -14.45
N ASP A 134 4.86 -14.69 -15.55
CA ASP A 134 5.31 -16.09 -15.57
C ASP A 134 6.67 -16.30 -14.93
N LYS A 135 7.62 -15.41 -15.21
CA LYS A 135 9.01 -15.51 -14.75
C LYS A 135 9.17 -15.24 -13.25
N GLN A 136 8.20 -14.59 -12.62
CA GLN A 136 8.25 -14.20 -11.21
C GLN A 136 7.76 -15.31 -10.28
N VAL A 137 6.92 -16.22 -10.79
CA VAL A 137 6.26 -17.25 -9.99
C VAL A 137 7.05 -18.54 -10.05
N LYS A 138 7.65 -18.93 -8.95
CA LYS A 138 8.39 -20.19 -8.78
C LYS A 138 7.63 -21.11 -7.84
N TYR A 139 7.59 -22.41 -8.16
CA TYR A 139 6.99 -23.40 -7.28
C TYR A 139 8.06 -24.23 -6.57
N ASN A 140 7.98 -24.31 -5.26
CA ASN A 140 8.80 -25.15 -4.40
C ASN A 140 7.99 -26.41 -4.06
N ALA A 141 8.23 -27.50 -4.78
CA ALA A 141 7.48 -28.74 -4.63
C ALA A 141 7.60 -29.38 -3.23
N PRO A 142 8.78 -29.48 -2.60
CA PRO A 142 8.91 -30.04 -1.26
C PRO A 142 8.11 -29.32 -0.17
N LYS A 143 7.86 -28.02 -0.34
CA LYS A 143 7.11 -27.21 0.62
C LYS A 143 5.68 -26.93 0.21
N HIS A 144 5.28 -27.35 -0.96
CA HIS A 144 3.99 -27.06 -1.58
C HIS A 144 3.69 -25.54 -1.58
N GLU A 145 4.67 -24.73 -1.94
CA GLU A 145 4.53 -23.27 -1.93
C GLU A 145 4.92 -22.63 -3.25
N PHE A 146 4.19 -21.59 -3.65
CA PHE A 146 4.63 -20.64 -4.66
C PHE A 146 5.44 -19.53 -4.00
N ILE A 147 6.50 -19.10 -4.67
CA ILE A 147 7.37 -18.00 -4.25
C ILE A 147 7.39 -16.96 -5.36
N ILE A 148 7.00 -15.75 -5.04
CA ILE A 148 7.06 -14.57 -5.90
C ILE A 148 8.11 -13.64 -5.30
N ALA A 149 9.32 -13.67 -5.86
CA ALA A 149 10.38 -12.79 -5.42
C ALA A 149 10.20 -11.38 -6.00
N ASN A 150 10.42 -10.34 -5.18
CA ASN A 150 10.34 -8.95 -5.62
C ASN A 150 9.01 -8.55 -6.28
N ALA A 151 7.90 -9.10 -5.80
CA ALA A 151 6.57 -8.69 -6.23
C ALA A 151 6.40 -7.18 -6.03
N LYS A 152 5.95 -6.49 -7.07
CA LYS A 152 5.56 -5.08 -6.99
C LYS A 152 4.23 -5.00 -6.26
N LYS A 153 4.17 -4.19 -5.23
CA LYS A 153 2.96 -3.92 -4.47
C LYS A 153 2.84 -2.43 -4.19
N SER A 154 1.63 -1.98 -4.00
CA SER A 154 1.35 -0.60 -3.62
C SER A 154 0.35 -0.57 -2.47
N MET A 155 0.47 0.45 -1.64
CA MET A 155 -0.41 0.69 -0.52
C MET A 155 -0.73 2.19 -0.43
N LEU A 156 -1.94 2.53 -0.06
CA LEU A 156 -2.28 3.90 0.32
C LEU A 156 -2.07 4.07 1.81
N ALA A 157 -1.36 5.14 2.19
CA ALA A 157 -1.35 5.67 3.53
C ALA A 157 -2.30 6.88 3.57
N ILE A 158 -3.24 6.89 4.50
CA ILE A 158 -4.31 7.86 4.63
C ILE A 158 -4.36 8.34 6.06
N ALA A 159 -4.38 9.65 6.28
CA ALA A 159 -4.52 10.23 7.60
C ALA A 159 -5.43 11.47 7.54
N PRO A 160 -6.02 11.91 8.66
CA PRO A 160 -6.62 13.24 8.73
C PRO A 160 -5.59 14.31 8.35
N THR A 161 -6.04 15.39 7.70
CA THR A 161 -5.16 16.50 7.31
C THR A 161 -4.41 17.03 8.54
N TYR A 162 -3.09 17.23 8.40
CA TYR A 162 -2.17 17.65 9.49
C TYR A 162 -2.01 16.64 10.65
N SER A 163 -2.35 15.37 10.44
CA SER A 163 -2.16 14.30 11.41
C SER A 163 -1.11 13.29 10.91
N ASN A 164 -0.43 12.62 11.85
CA ASN A 164 0.48 11.52 11.56
C ASN A 164 -0.12 10.14 11.93
N LEU A 165 -1.44 10.09 12.13
CA LEU A 165 -2.15 8.84 12.46
C LEU A 165 -2.54 8.10 11.16
N TRP A 166 -1.56 7.50 10.54
CA TRP A 166 -1.71 6.82 9.26
C TRP A 166 -2.52 5.53 9.38
N LYS A 167 -3.40 5.34 8.39
CA LYS A 167 -4.16 4.12 8.15
C LYS A 167 -3.91 3.65 6.73
N TYR A 168 -4.06 2.37 6.47
CA TYR A 168 -3.54 1.74 5.27
C TYR A 168 -4.63 1.04 4.47
N LEU A 169 -4.48 1.03 3.15
CA LEU A 169 -5.25 0.22 2.20
C LEU A 169 -4.32 -0.38 1.16
N ASP A 170 -4.42 -1.67 0.91
CA ASP A 170 -3.78 -2.29 -0.25
C ASP A 170 -4.34 -1.68 -1.54
N LEU A 171 -3.46 -1.26 -2.42
CA LEU A 171 -3.82 -0.74 -3.75
C LEU A 171 -3.65 -1.87 -4.76
N ASN A 172 -4.72 -2.60 -5.02
CA ASN A 172 -4.76 -3.67 -6.00
C ASN A 172 -5.63 -3.24 -7.19
N ALA A 173 -5.10 -3.34 -8.41
CA ALA A 173 -5.83 -3.00 -9.62
C ALA A 173 -7.16 -3.75 -9.76
N GLN A 174 -7.27 -4.97 -9.23
CA GLN A 174 -8.51 -5.74 -9.23
C GLN A 174 -9.58 -5.19 -8.27
N GLN A 175 -9.20 -4.30 -7.34
CA GLN A 175 -10.07 -3.69 -6.34
C GLN A 175 -10.39 -2.22 -6.64
N GLU A 176 -10.02 -1.70 -7.80
CA GLU A 176 -10.23 -0.30 -8.16
C GLU A 176 -11.69 0.14 -7.97
N GLN A 177 -12.65 -0.67 -8.41
CA GLN A 177 -14.09 -0.40 -8.25
C GLN A 177 -14.52 -0.33 -6.78
N VAL A 178 -13.85 -1.08 -5.90
CA VAL A 178 -14.09 -1.05 -4.46
C VAL A 178 -13.49 0.22 -3.87
N LEU A 179 -12.28 0.58 -4.28
CA LEU A 179 -11.59 1.79 -3.82
C LEU A 179 -12.35 3.06 -4.20
N LEU A 180 -12.94 3.13 -5.40
CA LEU A 180 -13.77 4.25 -5.86
C LEU A 180 -15.03 4.49 -5.02
N ARG A 181 -15.45 3.54 -4.19
CA ARG A 181 -16.57 3.72 -3.26
C ARG A 181 -16.20 4.43 -1.97
N ILE A 182 -14.92 4.51 -1.64
CA ILE A 182 -14.40 5.06 -0.37
C ILE A 182 -13.36 6.17 -0.57
N ILE A 183 -12.80 6.27 -1.76
CA ILE A 183 -11.81 7.30 -2.14
C ILE A 183 -12.27 7.93 -3.44
N SER A 184 -12.23 9.27 -3.54
CA SER A 184 -12.65 9.95 -4.76
C SER A 184 -11.73 9.62 -5.94
N LYS A 185 -12.30 9.63 -7.14
CA LYS A 185 -11.56 9.39 -8.38
C LYS A 185 -10.43 10.41 -8.57
N GLU A 186 -10.67 11.66 -8.21
CA GLU A 186 -9.71 12.76 -8.32
C GLU A 186 -8.46 12.51 -7.47
N VAL A 187 -8.63 11.99 -6.24
CA VAL A 187 -7.50 11.60 -5.38
C VAL A 187 -6.73 10.44 -6.01
N LEU A 188 -7.41 9.40 -6.47
CA LEU A 188 -6.74 8.26 -7.10
C LEU A 188 -5.95 8.66 -8.33
N LEU A 189 -6.47 9.57 -9.17
CA LEU A 189 -5.77 10.07 -10.36
C LEU A 189 -4.50 10.86 -10.03
N GLN A 190 -4.47 11.60 -8.91
CA GLN A 190 -3.29 12.35 -8.49
C GLN A 190 -2.20 11.47 -7.86
N LEU A 191 -2.54 10.26 -7.43
CA LEU A 191 -1.61 9.30 -6.84
C LEU A 191 -0.91 8.40 -7.88
N HIS A 192 -1.28 8.49 -9.14
CA HIS A 192 -0.63 7.78 -10.25
C HIS A 192 0.53 8.59 -10.81
#